data_4c1cde8f69e5d696166ee6c661921234
#
_entry.id   4c1cde8f69e5d696166ee6c661921234
#
_cell.length_a   1.000
_cell.length_b   1.000
_cell.length_c   1.000
_cell.angle_alpha   90.00
_cell.angle_beta   90.00
_cell.angle_gamma   90.00
#
_symmetry.space_group_name_H-M   'P 1'
#
loop_
_entity.id
_entity.type
_entity.pdbx_description
1 polymer ?
#
loop_
_entity_poly.entity_id
_entity_poly.type
_entity_poly.pdbx_seq_one_letter_code
_entity_poly.pdbx_strand_id
1 'polypeptide(L)'
;MNWAHNAQSIHVWTIIYTTQFKKDFKRIQKQNKDMEKLKTVIAKFATGETLSEKFKDHALQGDYAGTSDCHLNPDWVLIYAFVDDELRLIRTGSHTELFE
;
A
#
# COMPACT_ATOMS: atom_id res chain seq x y z
N MET A 1 9.20 -27.45 15.96
CA MET A 1 8.68 -27.11 15.62
C MET A 1 8.48 -26.75 15.35
N ASN A 2 8.69 -26.25 15.24
CA ASN A 2 8.28 -25.72 15.03
C ASN A 2 8.22 -25.39 14.19
N TRP A 3 8.43 -25.71 13.30
CA TRP A 3 8.30 -25.12 12.33
C TRP A 3 7.30 -24.34 12.34
N ALA A 4 6.62 -24.77 12.63
CA ALA A 4 5.41 -24.08 12.74
C ALA A 4 5.54 -22.79 13.47
N HIS A 5 6.46 -22.64 14.33
CA HIS A 5 6.55 -21.39 15.03
C HIS A 5 7.03 -20.25 14.15
N ASN A 6 7.75 -20.53 13.08
CA ASN A 6 8.05 -19.49 12.14
C ASN A 6 6.80 -19.00 11.44
N ALA A 7 5.95 -19.91 11.06
CA ALA A 7 4.69 -19.53 10.48
C ALA A 7 3.86 -18.73 11.46
N GLN A 8 3.96 -19.03 12.73
CA GLN A 8 3.21 -18.32 13.75
C GLN A 8 3.66 -16.88 13.91
N SER A 9 4.90 -16.57 13.54
CA SER A 9 5.39 -15.22 13.66
C SER A 9 5.04 -14.35 12.45
N ILE A 10 4.45 -14.97 11.41
CA ILE A 10 4.04 -14.24 10.21
C ILE A 10 2.61 -13.78 10.38
N HIS A 11 2.41 -12.48 10.24
CA HIS A 11 1.07 -11.91 10.26
C HIS A 11 0.64 -11.63 8.84
N VAL A 12 -0.51 -12.17 8.46
CA VAL A 12 -1.11 -11.92 7.15
C VAL A 12 -2.30 -10.99 7.34
N TRP A 13 -2.25 -9.83 6.69
CA TRP A 13 -3.27 -8.80 6.80
C TRP A 13 -4.38 -9.04 5.80
N THR A 14 -5.62 -8.83 6.23
CA THR A 14 -6.76 -8.85 5.31
C THR A 14 -6.73 -7.55 4.49
N ILE A 15 -6.74 -7.67 3.17
CA ILE A 15 -6.66 -6.49 2.30
C ILE A 15 -8.05 -5.91 2.07
N ILE A 16 -8.20 -4.62 2.38
CA ILE A 16 -9.44 -3.89 2.17
C ILE A 16 -9.19 -2.83 1.09
N TYR A 17 -9.98 -2.88 0.03
CA TYR A 17 -9.90 -1.93 -1.08
C TYR A 17 -11.01 -0.90 -0.90
N THR A 18 -10.64 0.35 -0.61
CA THR A 18 -11.64 1.40 -0.49
C THR A 18 -12.25 1.68 -1.86
N THR A 19 -13.45 2.26 -1.88
CA THR A 19 -14.11 2.64 -3.13
C THR A 19 -13.23 3.59 -3.94
N GLN A 20 -12.60 4.55 -3.27
CA GLN A 20 -11.74 5.49 -3.96
C GLN A 20 -10.50 4.82 -4.54
N PHE A 21 -9.92 3.87 -3.81
CA PHE A 21 -8.78 3.10 -4.33
C PHE A 21 -9.16 2.35 -5.60
N LYS A 22 -10.35 1.74 -5.63
CA LYS A 22 -10.80 1.00 -6.81
C LYS A 22 -10.93 1.91 -8.02
N LYS A 23 -11.40 3.14 -7.83
CA LYS A 23 -11.46 4.13 -8.91
C LYS A 23 -10.07 4.53 -9.36
N ASP A 24 -9.17 4.77 -8.41
CA ASP A 24 -7.78 5.10 -8.72
C ASP A 24 -7.11 3.97 -9.50
N PHE A 25 -7.36 2.73 -9.10
CA PHE A 25 -6.78 1.56 -9.74
C PHE A 25 -7.16 1.51 -11.23
N LYS A 26 -8.43 1.73 -11.53
CA LYS A 26 -8.88 1.75 -12.93
C LYS A 26 -8.21 2.87 -13.72
N ARG A 27 -8.03 4.04 -13.09
CA ARG A 27 -7.38 5.16 -13.74
C ARG A 27 -5.93 4.86 -14.07
N ILE A 28 -5.18 4.31 -13.11
CA ILE A 28 -3.75 4.05 -13.33
C ILE A 28 -3.53 2.92 -14.33
N GLN A 29 -4.45 1.96 -14.44
CA GLN A 29 -4.38 0.95 -15.48
C GLN A 29 -4.41 1.60 -16.87
N LYS A 30 -5.27 2.59 -17.05
CA LYS A 30 -5.38 3.31 -18.31
C LYS A 30 -4.16 4.18 -18.59
N GLN A 31 -3.41 4.53 -17.55
CA GLN A 31 -2.19 5.33 -17.68
C GLN A 31 -0.96 4.48 -17.95
N ASN A 32 -1.14 3.17 -18.18
CA ASN A 32 -0.05 2.24 -18.47
C ASN A 32 1.01 2.15 -17.37
N LYS A 33 0.62 2.33 -16.13
CA LYS A 33 1.56 2.15 -15.04
C LYS A 33 1.88 0.67 -14.85
N ASP A 34 3.03 0.38 -14.24
CA ASP A 34 3.47 -0.99 -13.98
C ASP A 34 2.62 -1.61 -12.86
N MET A 35 1.52 -2.23 -13.25
CA MET A 35 0.57 -2.81 -12.29
C MET A 35 1.17 -3.97 -11.50
N GLU A 36 2.15 -4.69 -12.06
CA GLU A 36 2.81 -5.77 -11.34
C GLU A 36 3.62 -5.22 -10.15
N LYS A 37 4.20 -4.03 -10.32
CA LYS A 37 4.92 -3.38 -9.23
C LYS A 37 3.97 -3.07 -8.08
N LEU A 38 2.78 -2.54 -8.36
CA LEU A 38 1.78 -2.26 -7.35
C LEU A 38 1.36 -3.54 -6.64
N LYS A 39 1.06 -4.60 -7.39
CA LYS A 39 0.65 -5.88 -6.83
C LYS A 39 1.73 -6.46 -5.92
N THR A 40 2.98 -6.36 -6.32
CA THR A 40 4.11 -6.86 -5.54
C THR A 40 4.22 -6.11 -4.21
N VAL A 41 4.10 -4.80 -4.23
CA VAL A 41 4.18 -3.98 -3.02
C VAL A 41 3.03 -4.32 -2.07
N ILE A 42 1.81 -4.43 -2.59
CA ILE A 42 0.64 -4.80 -1.78
C ILE A 42 0.84 -6.17 -1.15
N ALA A 43 1.32 -7.14 -1.92
CA ALA A 43 1.56 -8.49 -1.40
C ALA A 43 2.59 -8.50 -0.28
N LYS A 44 3.64 -7.72 -0.41
CA LYS A 44 4.66 -7.61 0.65
C LYS A 44 4.08 -7.03 1.93
N PHE A 45 3.29 -5.97 1.82
CA PHE A 45 2.63 -5.41 2.98
C PHE A 45 1.68 -6.42 3.62
N ALA A 46 0.91 -7.13 2.80
CA ALA A 46 -0.08 -8.08 3.31
C ALA A 46 0.56 -9.23 4.08
N THR A 47 1.79 -9.60 3.74
CA THR A 47 2.51 -10.67 4.42
C THR A 47 3.45 -10.15 5.52
N GLY A 48 3.39 -8.85 5.82
CA GLY A 48 4.17 -8.26 6.90
C GLY A 48 5.63 -7.98 6.57
N GLU A 49 6.00 -8.06 5.30
CA GLU A 49 7.39 -7.78 4.91
C GLU A 49 7.68 -6.29 4.94
N THR A 50 8.92 -5.96 5.29
CA THR A 50 9.38 -4.57 5.29
C THR A 50 9.78 -4.17 3.87
N LEU A 51 9.34 -2.99 3.45
CA LEU A 51 9.76 -2.46 2.16
C LEU A 51 11.18 -1.91 2.24
N SER A 52 11.88 -1.90 1.11
CA SER A 52 13.19 -1.27 1.04
C SER A 52 13.06 0.25 1.11
N GLU A 53 14.15 0.92 1.48
CA GLU A 53 14.15 2.38 1.62
C GLU A 53 13.79 3.12 0.35
N LYS A 54 13.99 2.51 -0.80
CA LYS A 54 13.67 3.16 -2.08
C LYS A 54 12.19 3.49 -2.22
N PHE A 55 11.32 2.86 -1.44
CA PHE A 55 9.89 3.15 -1.46
C PHE A 55 9.49 4.31 -0.54
N LYS A 56 10.42 4.78 0.30
CA LYS A 56 10.22 5.98 1.13
C LYS A 56 8.88 6.02 1.85
N ASP A 57 8.68 5.04 2.72
CA ASP A 57 7.46 4.91 3.49
C ASP A 57 7.37 6.03 4.54
N HIS A 58 6.29 6.82 4.53
CA HIS A 58 6.10 7.96 5.44
C HIS A 58 4.71 7.98 6.05
N ALA A 59 4.63 8.40 7.30
CA ALA A 59 3.34 8.71 7.91
C ALA A 59 2.82 10.04 7.38
N LEU A 60 1.53 10.12 7.12
CA LEU A 60 0.91 11.32 6.58
C LEU A 60 0.16 12.11 7.64
N GLN A 61 -0.06 13.37 7.36
CA GLN A 61 -0.77 14.30 8.23
C GLN A 61 -1.91 14.97 7.46
N GLY A 62 -2.65 15.86 8.15
CA GLY A 62 -3.75 16.57 7.52
C GLY A 62 -4.91 15.63 7.19
N ASP A 63 -5.45 15.77 6.00
CA ASP A 63 -6.62 14.98 5.57
C ASP A 63 -6.35 13.48 5.55
N TYR A 64 -5.09 13.08 5.47
CA TYR A 64 -4.70 11.67 5.48
C TYR A 64 -4.06 11.24 6.80
N ALA A 65 -4.32 11.97 7.88
CA ALA A 65 -3.79 11.59 9.20
C ALA A 65 -4.22 10.17 9.55
N GLY A 66 -3.31 9.41 10.15
CA GLY A 66 -3.55 8.01 10.49
C GLY A 66 -3.22 7.04 9.36
N THR A 67 -2.79 7.54 8.21
CA THR A 67 -2.35 6.72 7.09
C THR A 67 -0.86 6.93 6.83
N SER A 68 -0.33 6.14 5.91
CA SER A 68 1.06 6.27 5.47
C SER A 68 1.09 6.22 3.96
N ASP A 69 2.18 6.69 3.36
CA ASP A 69 2.36 6.51 1.93
C ASP A 69 3.68 5.81 1.65
N CYS A 70 3.76 5.19 0.50
CA CYS A 70 5.02 4.73 -0.04
C CYS A 70 5.08 5.10 -1.52
N HIS A 71 6.30 5.27 -2.03
CA HIS A 71 6.51 5.68 -3.41
C HIS A 71 6.90 4.47 -4.25
N LEU A 72 6.03 4.12 -5.21
CA LEU A 72 6.37 3.05 -6.14
C LEU A 72 7.37 3.52 -7.19
N ASN A 73 7.31 4.83 -7.49
CA ASN A 73 8.35 5.53 -8.23
C ASN A 73 8.25 7.02 -7.81
N PRO A 74 9.11 7.91 -8.28
CA PRO A 74 9.13 9.29 -7.78
C PRO A 74 7.80 10.02 -7.84
N ASP A 75 6.92 9.67 -8.79
CA ASP A 75 5.63 10.35 -8.91
C ASP A 75 4.45 9.38 -8.80
N TRP A 76 4.64 8.23 -8.22
CA TRP A 76 3.55 7.25 -8.03
C TRP A 76 3.51 6.82 -6.58
N VAL A 77 2.43 7.19 -5.89
CA VAL A 77 2.27 7.02 -4.45
C VAL A 77 1.16 6.04 -4.16
N LEU A 78 1.33 5.24 -3.13
CA LEU A 78 0.27 4.40 -2.56
C LEU A 78 0.03 4.88 -1.14
N ILE A 79 -1.21 5.26 -0.83
CA ILE A 79 -1.63 5.63 0.53
C ILE A 79 -2.35 4.44 1.14
N TYR A 80 -1.94 4.03 2.32
CA TYR A 80 -2.45 2.84 2.99
C TYR A 80 -2.47 3.03 4.51
N ALA A 81 -3.15 2.12 5.20
CA ALA A 81 -3.16 2.11 6.66
C ALA A 81 -3.29 0.67 7.15
N PHE A 82 -2.63 0.37 8.25
CA PHE A 82 -2.83 -0.88 8.97
C PHE A 82 -3.74 -0.60 10.14
N VAL A 83 -4.93 -1.18 10.14
CA VAL A 83 -5.93 -0.97 11.19
C VAL A 83 -6.46 -2.33 11.62
N ASP A 84 -6.29 -2.66 12.89
CA ASP A 84 -6.64 -3.98 13.42
C ASP A 84 -5.91 -5.04 12.59
N ASP A 85 -6.61 -5.97 11.98
CA ASP A 85 -5.99 -7.00 11.14
C ASP A 85 -6.08 -6.67 9.65
N GLU A 86 -6.36 -5.41 9.31
CA GLU A 86 -6.61 -5.01 7.94
C GLU A 86 -5.50 -4.13 7.38
N LEU A 87 -5.13 -4.42 6.15
CA LEU A 87 -4.36 -3.50 5.32
C LEU A 87 -5.35 -2.76 4.44
N ARG A 88 -5.58 -1.51 4.74
CA ARG A 88 -6.53 -0.68 3.98
C ARG A 88 -5.80 0.09 2.92
N LEU A 89 -6.20 -0.11 1.67
CA LEU A 89 -5.65 0.60 0.52
C LEU A 89 -6.54 1.81 0.27
N ILE A 90 -6.00 2.98 0.51
CA ILE A 90 -6.78 4.23 0.57
C ILE A 90 -6.82 4.92 -0.79
N ARG A 91 -5.66 5.20 -1.36
CA ARG A 91 -5.52 5.88 -2.64
C ARG A 91 -4.26 5.44 -3.36
N THR A 92 -4.21 5.62 -4.67
CA THR A 92 -2.98 5.51 -5.44
C THR A 92 -3.04 6.44 -6.64
N GLY A 93 -1.90 7.05 -6.98
CA GLY A 93 -1.80 8.01 -8.08
C GLY A 93 -0.59 8.88 -7.93
N SER A 94 -0.52 9.95 -8.74
CA SER A 94 0.55 10.94 -8.65
C SER A 94 0.33 11.86 -7.45
N HIS A 95 1.36 12.60 -7.06
CA HIS A 95 1.22 13.61 -6.01
C HIS A 95 0.14 14.61 -6.33
N THR A 96 0.10 15.09 -7.55
CA THR A 96 -0.92 16.05 -7.98
C THR A 96 -2.32 15.46 -7.84
N GLU A 97 -2.51 14.21 -8.26
CA GLU A 97 -3.82 13.57 -8.18
C GLU A 97 -4.30 13.36 -6.75
N LEU A 98 -3.38 13.11 -5.82
CA LEU A 98 -3.74 12.74 -4.45
C LEU A 98 -3.73 13.90 -3.47
N PHE A 99 -2.89 14.91 -3.69
CA PHE A 99 -2.64 15.96 -2.69
C PHE A 99 -2.98 17.36 -3.17
N GLU A 100 -3.45 17.52 -4.39
CA GLU A 100 -3.83 18.84 -4.92
C GLU A 100 -5.24 18.87 -5.56
#